data_017f15a7763a55c972faacaf02cc73cb
#
_entry.id   017f15a7763a55c972faacaf02cc73cb
#
_cell.length_a   1.000
_cell.length_b   1.000
_cell.length_c   1.000
_cell.angle_alpha   90.00
_cell.angle_beta   90.00
_cell.angle_gamma   90.00
#
_symmetry.space_group_name_H-M   'P 1'
#
loop_
_entity.id
_entity.type
_entity.pdbx_description
1 polymer ?
#
loop_
_entity_poly.entity_id
_entity_poly.type
_entity_poly.pdbx_seq_one_letter_code
_entity_poly.pdbx_strand_id
1 'polypeptide(L)'
;DVKNLTNVTLIHLDELSEITDVTLKKRKQFIPAAESIIEEEKIDFETWHEHRKYAPTIKALKEKLKLFVDTEIINEYKKDNNLNISQVNSISSNVAQKITNHFAHSLKDNSIPSEKSIELINKIFQL
;
A
#
# COMPACT_ATOMS: atom_id res chain seq x y z
N ASP A 1 -10.78 -63.78 17.73
CA ASP A 1 -11.07 -62.96 16.57
C ASP A 1 -10.95 -61.48 17.00
N VAL A 2 -10.02 -60.75 16.40
CA VAL A 2 -9.64 -59.38 16.80
C VAL A 2 -10.84 -58.41 16.66
N LYS A 3 -11.80 -58.76 15.80
CA LYS A 3 -13.04 -57.97 15.57
C LYS A 3 -13.94 -57.84 16.79
N ASN A 4 -13.80 -58.70 17.79
CA ASN A 4 -14.70 -58.75 18.97
C ASN A 4 -14.12 -58.10 20.22
N LEU A 5 -13.00 -57.41 20.07
CA LEU A 5 -12.41 -56.69 21.20
C LEU A 5 -13.00 -55.29 21.28
N THR A 6 -13.57 -54.91 22.43
CA THR A 6 -14.32 -53.66 22.66
C THR A 6 -13.47 -52.37 22.54
N ASN A 7 -12.14 -52.50 22.53
CA ASN A 7 -11.21 -51.34 22.50
C ASN A 7 -10.35 -51.33 21.21
N VAL A 8 -10.74 -52.09 20.21
CA VAL A 8 -9.96 -52.20 18.96
C VAL A 8 -10.87 -51.84 17.78
N THR A 9 -10.49 -50.85 17.01
CA THR A 9 -11.12 -50.48 15.74
C THR A 9 -10.33 -51.11 14.61
N LEU A 10 -10.89 -52.04 13.89
CA LEU A 10 -10.29 -52.66 12.71
C LEU A 10 -10.65 -51.81 11.48
N ILE A 11 -9.67 -51.24 10.84
CA ILE A 11 -9.84 -50.47 9.61
C ILE A 11 -9.17 -51.25 8.49
N HIS A 12 -9.93 -51.54 7.43
CA HIS A 12 -9.34 -52.14 6.23
C HIS A 12 -8.60 -51.10 5.40
N LEU A 13 -7.57 -51.54 4.67
CA LEU A 13 -6.77 -50.68 3.81
C LEU A 13 -7.61 -49.95 2.76
N ASP A 14 -8.63 -50.63 2.26
CA ASP A 14 -9.58 -50.07 1.27
C ASP A 14 -10.42 -48.94 1.87
N GLU A 15 -10.89 -49.10 3.11
CA GLU A 15 -11.64 -48.05 3.83
C GLU A 15 -10.74 -46.82 4.07
N LEU A 16 -9.46 -47.01 4.37
CA LEU A 16 -8.51 -45.94 4.54
C LEU A 16 -8.29 -45.18 3.21
N SER A 17 -8.21 -45.92 2.10
CA SER A 17 -8.10 -45.36 0.75
C SER A 17 -9.33 -44.53 0.38
N GLU A 18 -10.52 -45.01 0.64
CA GLU A 18 -11.77 -44.27 0.41
C GLU A 18 -11.83 -42.96 1.21
N ILE A 19 -11.46 -42.99 2.50
CA ILE A 19 -11.41 -41.80 3.34
C ILE A 19 -10.41 -40.77 2.78
N THR A 20 -9.27 -41.27 2.31
CA THR A 20 -8.24 -40.42 1.71
C THR A 20 -8.73 -39.78 0.42
N ASP A 21 -9.39 -40.53 -0.45
CA ASP A 21 -9.95 -40.06 -1.72
C ASP A 21 -11.07 -39.03 -1.52
N VAL A 22 -11.95 -39.24 -0.55
CA VAL A 22 -13.00 -38.27 -0.19
C VAL A 22 -12.38 -36.97 0.35
N THR A 23 -11.34 -37.09 1.16
CA THR A 23 -10.61 -35.94 1.71
C THR A 23 -9.90 -35.16 0.61
N LEU A 24 -9.26 -35.84 -0.32
CA LEU A 24 -8.61 -35.24 -1.48
C LEU A 24 -9.63 -34.54 -2.41
N LYS A 25 -10.78 -35.16 -2.66
CA LYS A 25 -11.87 -34.52 -3.43
C LYS A 25 -12.38 -33.27 -2.76
N LYS A 26 -12.61 -33.30 -1.45
CA LYS A 26 -13.02 -32.09 -0.68
C LYS A 26 -11.98 -30.98 -0.77
N ARG A 27 -10.69 -31.30 -0.60
CA ARG A 27 -9.60 -30.30 -0.73
C ARG A 27 -9.56 -29.68 -2.11
N LYS A 28 -9.67 -30.53 -3.17
CA LYS A 28 -9.67 -30.03 -4.57
C LYS A 28 -10.83 -29.07 -4.87
N GLN A 29 -11.97 -29.20 -4.19
CA GLN A 29 -13.10 -28.29 -4.36
C GLN A 29 -12.81 -26.86 -3.85
N PHE A 30 -11.91 -26.71 -2.87
CA PHE A 30 -11.53 -25.41 -2.31
C PHE A 30 -10.36 -24.73 -3.03
N ILE A 31 -9.63 -25.48 -3.88
CA ILE A 31 -8.49 -24.93 -4.62
C ILE A 31 -8.89 -23.72 -5.47
N PRO A 32 -9.97 -23.75 -6.29
CA PRO A 32 -10.32 -22.60 -7.13
C PRO A 32 -10.65 -21.35 -6.31
N ALA A 33 -11.30 -21.51 -5.16
CA ALA A 33 -11.59 -20.38 -4.27
C ALA A 33 -10.31 -19.78 -3.65
N ALA A 34 -9.37 -20.65 -3.27
CA ALA A 34 -8.08 -20.20 -2.76
C ALA A 34 -7.25 -19.50 -3.85
N GLU A 35 -7.25 -20.02 -5.08
CA GLU A 35 -6.58 -19.42 -6.23
C GLU A 35 -7.16 -18.03 -6.55
N SER A 36 -8.50 -17.86 -6.48
CA SER A 36 -9.15 -16.56 -6.68
C SER A 36 -8.71 -15.53 -5.65
N ILE A 37 -8.65 -15.92 -4.37
CA ILE A 37 -8.17 -15.03 -3.30
C ILE A 37 -6.71 -14.65 -3.52
N ILE A 38 -5.86 -15.60 -3.88
CA ILE A 38 -4.44 -15.34 -4.16
C ILE A 38 -4.28 -14.35 -5.32
N GLU A 39 -5.08 -14.48 -6.38
CA GLU A 39 -4.99 -13.59 -7.54
C GLU A 39 -5.48 -12.18 -7.20
N GLU A 40 -6.56 -12.04 -6.41
CA GLU A 40 -7.01 -10.74 -5.90
C GLU A 40 -5.92 -10.05 -5.06
N GLU A 41 -5.37 -10.75 -4.07
CA GLU A 41 -4.30 -10.21 -3.21
C GLU A 41 -3.03 -9.87 -3.99
N LYS A 42 -2.71 -10.64 -5.04
CA LYS A 42 -1.59 -10.36 -5.93
C LYS A 42 -1.79 -9.06 -6.69
N ILE A 43 -2.98 -8.83 -7.26
CA ILE A 43 -3.32 -7.58 -7.96
C ILE A 43 -3.22 -6.39 -7.01
N ASP A 44 -3.74 -6.51 -5.80
CA ASP A 44 -3.67 -5.47 -4.78
C ASP A 44 -2.22 -5.18 -4.38
N PHE A 45 -1.41 -6.23 -4.21
CA PHE A 45 0.02 -6.09 -3.92
C PHE A 45 0.78 -5.41 -5.06
N GLU A 46 0.55 -5.81 -6.30
CA GLU A 46 1.18 -5.20 -7.49
C GLU A 46 0.82 -3.72 -7.59
N THR A 47 -0.44 -3.37 -7.39
CA THR A 47 -0.94 -1.99 -7.37
C THR A 47 -0.27 -1.18 -6.25
N TRP A 48 -0.20 -1.72 -5.05
CA TRP A 48 0.49 -1.08 -3.93
C TRP A 48 1.99 -0.90 -4.21
N HIS A 49 2.64 -1.91 -4.77
CA HIS A 49 4.05 -1.87 -5.12
C HIS A 49 4.37 -0.80 -6.17
N GLU A 50 3.54 -0.70 -7.21
CA GLU A 50 3.66 0.35 -8.23
C GLU A 50 3.52 1.76 -7.61
N HIS A 51 2.52 1.97 -6.76
CA HIS A 51 2.34 3.26 -6.09
C HIS A 51 3.52 3.63 -5.18
N ARG A 52 4.22 2.65 -4.63
CA ARG A 52 5.37 2.88 -3.75
C ARG A 52 6.57 3.50 -4.47
N LYS A 53 6.69 3.30 -5.77
CA LYS A 53 7.73 3.91 -6.61
C LYS A 53 7.70 5.44 -6.55
N TYR A 54 6.53 6.02 -6.28
CA TYR A 54 6.33 7.47 -6.25
C TYR A 54 6.61 8.10 -4.88
N ALA A 55 6.71 7.30 -3.84
CA ALA A 55 6.91 7.77 -2.47
C ALA A 55 8.16 8.67 -2.30
N PRO A 56 9.32 8.36 -2.89
CA PRO A 56 10.50 9.24 -2.80
C PRO A 56 10.26 10.62 -3.41
N THR A 57 9.64 10.70 -4.59
CA THR A 57 9.32 11.97 -5.26
C THR A 57 8.32 12.80 -4.46
N ILE A 58 7.27 12.16 -3.92
CA ILE A 58 6.30 12.85 -3.07
C ILE A 58 6.96 13.40 -1.79
N LYS A 59 7.88 12.64 -1.20
CA LYS A 59 8.65 13.09 -0.04
C LYS A 59 9.54 14.28 -0.38
N ALA A 60 10.30 14.20 -1.47
CA ALA A 60 11.16 15.28 -1.93
C ALA A 60 10.35 16.55 -2.27
N LEU A 61 9.22 16.40 -2.93
CA LEU A 61 8.29 17.49 -3.22
C LEU A 61 7.80 18.18 -1.94
N LYS A 62 7.42 17.39 -0.93
CA LYS A 62 6.98 17.93 0.36
C LYS A 62 8.08 18.77 1.02
N GLU A 63 9.30 18.26 1.04
CA GLU A 63 10.46 18.96 1.62
C GLU A 63 10.77 20.26 0.85
N LYS A 64 10.69 20.22 -0.48
CA LYS A 64 10.90 21.40 -1.33
C LYS A 64 9.83 22.47 -1.13
N LEU A 65 8.54 22.06 -1.08
CA LEU A 65 7.44 22.97 -0.82
C LEU A 65 7.55 23.62 0.56
N LYS A 66 7.94 22.82 1.57
CA LYS A 66 8.20 23.34 2.91
C LYS A 66 9.31 24.38 2.89
N LEU A 67 10.43 24.09 2.21
CA LEU A 67 11.54 25.03 2.07
C LEU A 67 11.11 26.35 1.42
N PHE A 68 10.28 26.32 0.37
CA PHE A 68 9.76 27.53 -0.26
C PHE A 68 8.95 28.37 0.71
N VAL A 69 8.00 27.75 1.41
CA VAL A 69 7.16 28.46 2.37
C VAL A 69 8.01 28.99 3.53
N ASP A 70 8.92 28.21 4.08
CA ASP A 70 9.82 28.64 5.18
C ASP A 70 10.70 29.83 4.75
N THR A 71 11.16 29.85 3.50
CA THR A 71 11.95 30.97 2.95
C THR A 71 11.14 32.25 2.88
N GLU A 72 9.90 32.18 2.37
CA GLU A 72 9.01 33.34 2.27
C GLU A 72 8.64 33.88 3.66
N ILE A 73 8.39 32.99 4.61
CA ILE A 73 8.11 33.34 5.99
C ILE A 73 9.27 34.10 6.64
N ILE A 74 10.52 33.59 6.45
CA ILE A 74 11.70 34.23 6.97
C ILE A 74 11.85 35.65 6.36
N ASN A 75 11.55 35.80 5.08
CA ASN A 75 11.59 37.07 4.39
C ASN A 75 10.55 38.05 4.94
N GLU A 76 9.33 37.61 5.20
CA GLU A 76 8.28 38.43 5.81
C GLU A 76 8.57 38.76 7.27
N TYR A 77 9.11 37.81 8.05
CA TYR A 77 9.53 38.04 9.44
C TYR A 77 10.57 39.13 9.58
N LYS A 78 11.52 39.23 8.62
CA LYS A 78 12.52 40.28 8.58
C LYS A 78 11.92 41.67 8.39
N LYS A 79 10.71 41.77 7.79
CA LYS A 79 9.99 43.01 7.56
C LYS A 79 9.09 43.38 8.74
N ASP A 80 8.50 42.39 9.41
CA ASP A 80 7.61 42.60 10.55
C ASP A 80 7.85 41.56 11.65
N ASN A 81 8.37 42.00 12.79
CA ASN A 81 8.72 41.12 13.91
C ASN A 81 7.53 40.56 14.71
N ASN A 82 6.28 40.82 14.28
CA ASN A 82 5.07 40.39 15.01
C ASN A 82 4.56 38.99 14.63
N LEU A 83 5.22 38.26 13.73
CA LEU A 83 4.80 36.95 13.31
C LEU A 83 5.11 35.87 14.37
N ASN A 84 4.12 35.08 14.75
CA ASN A 84 4.32 33.92 15.60
C ASN A 84 4.94 32.77 14.78
N ILE A 85 6.25 32.58 14.90
CA ILE A 85 7.04 31.59 14.15
C ILE A 85 6.46 30.17 14.30
N SER A 86 5.96 29.81 15.48
CA SER A 86 5.40 28.46 15.72
C SER A 86 4.12 28.23 14.91
N GLN A 87 3.21 29.20 14.88
CA GLN A 87 1.99 29.11 14.08
C GLN A 87 2.29 29.05 12.59
N VAL A 88 3.24 29.83 12.16
CA VAL A 88 3.65 29.91 10.76
C VAL A 88 4.29 28.61 10.29
N ASN A 89 5.17 28.00 11.07
CA ASN A 89 5.75 26.67 10.78
C ASN A 89 4.66 25.58 10.69
N SER A 90 3.64 25.67 11.52
CA SER A 90 2.50 24.75 11.46
C SER A 90 1.71 24.93 10.16
N ILE A 91 1.45 26.18 9.75
CA ILE A 91 0.75 26.50 8.50
C ILE A 91 1.55 26.02 7.30
N SER A 92 2.86 26.31 7.25
CA SER A 92 3.78 25.85 6.22
C SER A 92 3.74 24.33 6.03
N SER A 93 3.87 23.59 7.12
CA SER A 93 3.81 22.13 7.09
C SER A 93 2.45 21.61 6.61
N ASN A 94 1.36 22.25 7.02
CA ASN A 94 0.01 21.87 6.61
C ASN A 94 -0.24 22.15 5.12
N VAL A 95 0.23 23.27 4.60
CA VAL A 95 0.11 23.63 3.18
C VAL A 95 0.91 22.63 2.33
N ALA A 96 2.17 22.38 2.67
CA ALA A 96 3.01 21.41 1.98
C ALA A 96 2.36 20.02 1.98
N GLN A 97 1.82 19.58 3.13
CA GLN A 97 1.13 18.30 3.24
C GLN A 97 -0.13 18.22 2.37
N LYS A 98 -0.96 19.26 2.35
CA LYS A 98 -2.18 19.30 1.53
C LYS A 98 -1.83 19.21 0.04
N ILE A 99 -0.86 19.98 -0.43
CA ILE A 99 -0.45 19.98 -1.84
C ILE A 99 0.09 18.59 -2.22
N THR A 100 0.97 18.01 -1.42
CA THR A 100 1.55 16.69 -1.71
C THR A 100 0.51 15.57 -1.66
N ASN A 101 -0.50 15.66 -0.80
CA ASN A 101 -1.61 14.72 -0.79
C ASN A 101 -2.43 14.78 -2.08
N HIS A 102 -2.66 15.97 -2.63
CA HIS A 102 -3.34 16.10 -3.94
C HIS A 102 -2.52 15.46 -5.06
N PHE A 103 -1.21 15.68 -5.10
CA PHE A 103 -0.34 15.01 -6.07
C PHE A 103 -0.36 13.49 -5.91
N ALA A 104 -0.24 12.99 -4.68
CA ALA A 104 -0.28 11.56 -4.41
C ALA A 104 -1.62 10.92 -4.82
N HIS A 105 -2.73 11.64 -4.64
CA HIS A 105 -4.05 11.20 -5.12
C HIS A 105 -4.12 11.16 -6.65
N SER A 106 -3.66 12.21 -7.32
CA SER A 106 -3.65 12.28 -8.79
C SER A 106 -2.78 11.20 -9.43
N LEU A 107 -1.68 10.79 -8.78
CA LEU A 107 -0.83 9.69 -9.24
C LEU A 107 -1.47 8.31 -9.08
N LYS A 108 -2.41 8.16 -8.14
CA LYS A 108 -3.19 6.92 -7.96
C LYS A 108 -4.35 6.81 -8.93
N ASP A 109 -4.86 7.96 -9.36
CA ASP A 109 -6.02 8.05 -10.24
C ASP A 109 -5.54 7.88 -11.69
N ASN A 110 -5.41 6.67 -12.17
CA ASN A 110 -4.83 6.20 -13.44
C ASN A 110 -5.19 7.00 -14.73
N SER A 111 -5.72 8.21 -14.59
CA SER A 111 -6.11 9.12 -15.66
C SER A 111 -4.93 9.72 -16.44
N ILE A 112 -3.73 9.76 -15.83
CA ILE A 112 -2.50 10.24 -16.46
C ILE A 112 -1.39 9.21 -16.21
N PRO A 113 -0.55 8.87 -17.23
CA PRO A 113 0.58 7.97 -16.99
C PRO A 113 1.47 8.49 -15.88
N SER A 114 1.51 7.77 -14.77
CA SER A 114 2.16 8.20 -13.53
C SER A 114 3.64 8.53 -13.70
N GLU A 115 4.34 7.83 -14.60
CA GLU A 115 5.76 8.07 -14.91
C GLU A 115 6.00 9.46 -15.52
N LYS A 116 5.15 9.87 -16.49
CA LYS A 116 5.24 11.22 -17.09
C LYS A 116 4.94 12.31 -16.09
N SER A 117 4.00 12.07 -15.18
CA SER A 117 3.64 13.00 -14.11
C SER A 117 4.79 13.17 -13.11
N ILE A 118 5.47 12.09 -12.76
CA ILE A 118 6.66 12.09 -11.89
C ILE A 118 7.81 12.83 -12.55
N GLU A 119 8.08 12.57 -13.83
CA GLU A 119 9.11 13.27 -14.58
C GLU A 119 8.84 14.78 -14.64
N LEU A 120 7.59 15.17 -14.87
CA LEU A 120 7.17 16.57 -14.89
C LEU A 120 7.35 17.23 -13.51
N ILE A 121 6.95 16.57 -12.42
CA ILE A 121 7.13 17.06 -11.05
C ILE A 121 8.61 17.26 -10.75
N ASN A 122 9.45 16.26 -11.04
CA ASN A 122 10.89 16.34 -10.83
C ASN A 122 11.50 17.51 -11.61
N LYS A 123 11.07 17.73 -12.85
CA LYS A 123 11.55 18.82 -13.70
C LYS A 123 11.10 20.19 -13.21
N ILE A 124 9.82 20.34 -12.83
CA ILE A 124 9.28 21.63 -12.38
C ILE A 124 9.88 22.04 -11.04
N PHE A 125 10.00 21.12 -10.10
CA PHE A 125 10.47 21.41 -8.74
C PHE A 125 11.96 21.17 -8.55
N GLN A 126 12.67 20.69 -9.57
CA GLN A 126 14.10 20.39 -9.53
C GLN A 126 14.45 19.46 -8.36
N LEU A 127 13.74 18.31 -8.31
CA LEU A 127 13.91 17.30 -7.27
C LEU A 127 15.02 16.32 -7.61
#